data_f3953602ad1a667e547bc789a275ec6f
#
_entry.id   f3953602ad1a667e547bc789a275ec6f
#
_cell.length_a   1.000
_cell.length_b   1.000
_cell.length_c   1.000
_cell.angle_alpha   90.00
_cell.angle_beta   90.00
_cell.angle_gamma   90.00
#
_symmetry.space_group_name_H-M   'P 1'
#
loop_
_entity.id
_entity.type
_entity.pdbx_description
1 polymer ?
#
loop_
_entity_poly.entity_id
_entity_poly.type
_entity_poly.pdbx_seq_one_letter_code
_entity_poly.pdbx_strand_id
1 'polypeptide(L)'
;MKRTLALGGVAAGLLASAAIAAPAHADSVPATNLANTNLAAQQVAQYWYGQAKANLVNATPYTAETTVSAKHVSTGGASADTKAGVVGSSGDQKASTGTSKNVNLPKTTGKVFFTGADGKPHWCSATALQSTYKNVVATAGHCVYDTKSNATTLDNWVFVPGYYEGKTPWGIYVGKTAYTHYDYSVYEDGDRDYAFVTVYNGVIPTDGGTNGGLVSKFFKSKKDAYDYKAKLEADKTTGWSKLAVVPVFGQSRGNDHGRNDDHGRNDRGRNDDHGRNIIGYKVTGAKLAIGLKDVGTLGSNVGGQGLAYNQKVGTAVFEFGYPSGSHPDGNYAFTGKTQKWAYGKTFKASAASMKAEELVGIKSSFTGEGAIGSSWLYRYSSAKRLGYLNGVTIAVSDTDGNGRIDTSVSPYFDGETLGVYKAAAANWSGKIV
;
A
#
# COMPACT_ATOMS: atom_id res chain seq x y z
N MET A 1 -41.75 60.76 -58.35
CA MET A 1 -40.52 60.87 -57.52
C MET A 1 -40.58 59.84 -56.45
N LYS A 2 -39.79 58.80 -56.58
CA LYS A 2 -39.77 57.59 -55.67
C LYS A 2 -38.75 57.84 -54.61
N ARG A 3 -39.12 57.70 -53.32
CA ARG A 3 -38.19 57.69 -52.20
C ARG A 3 -38.18 56.27 -51.64
N THR A 4 -37.04 55.66 -51.72
CA THR A 4 -36.75 54.34 -51.18
C THR A 4 -36.37 54.50 -49.69
N LEU A 5 -37.06 53.79 -48.80
CA LEU A 5 -36.70 53.61 -47.41
C LEU A 5 -35.86 52.35 -47.28
N ALA A 6 -34.66 52.49 -46.75
CA ALA A 6 -33.80 51.38 -46.38
C ALA A 6 -34.15 50.91 -44.94
N LEU A 7 -34.54 49.67 -44.79
CA LEU A 7 -34.66 49.02 -43.47
C LEU A 7 -33.26 48.52 -43.06
N GLY A 8 -32.77 49.08 -41.96
CA GLY A 8 -31.57 48.55 -41.28
C GLY A 8 -31.93 47.33 -40.42
N GLY A 9 -31.42 46.15 -40.81
CA GLY A 9 -31.53 44.96 -40.00
C GLY A 9 -30.51 44.97 -38.86
N VAL A 10 -30.96 44.90 -37.61
CA VAL A 10 -30.12 44.65 -36.45
C VAL A 10 -29.83 43.14 -36.37
N ALA A 11 -28.62 42.77 -36.69
CA ALA A 11 -28.14 41.40 -36.45
C ALA A 11 -27.79 41.29 -34.96
N ALA A 12 -28.64 40.60 -34.19
CA ALA A 12 -28.34 40.17 -32.83
C ALA A 12 -27.30 39.05 -32.90
N GLY A 13 -26.05 39.37 -32.61
CA GLY A 13 -24.98 38.39 -32.48
C GLY A 13 -25.19 37.58 -31.21
N LEU A 14 -25.53 36.30 -31.35
CA LEU A 14 -25.44 35.30 -30.30
C LEU A 14 -23.95 35.07 -30.02
N LEU A 15 -23.43 35.67 -28.95
CA LEU A 15 -22.17 35.27 -28.34
C LEU A 15 -22.39 33.90 -27.69
N ALA A 16 -22.08 32.85 -28.44
CA ALA A 16 -21.89 31.54 -27.85
C ALA A 16 -20.65 31.63 -26.94
N SER A 17 -20.87 31.70 -25.63
CA SER A 17 -19.82 31.52 -24.64
C SER A 17 -19.39 30.06 -24.73
N ALA A 18 -18.37 29.76 -25.52
CA ALA A 18 -17.64 28.53 -25.39
C ALA A 18 -17.03 28.55 -23.99
N ALA A 19 -17.66 27.84 -23.05
CA ALA A 19 -17.02 27.44 -21.82
C ALA A 19 -15.81 26.61 -22.23
N ILE A 20 -14.64 27.21 -22.22
CA ILE A 20 -13.38 26.48 -22.24
C ILE A 20 -13.39 25.72 -20.94
N ALA A 21 -13.78 24.43 -20.99
CA ALA A 21 -13.51 23.52 -19.88
C ALA A 21 -12.00 23.60 -19.68
N ALA A 22 -11.58 24.19 -18.55
CA ALA A 22 -10.21 24.10 -18.11
C ALA A 22 -9.84 22.61 -18.16
N PRO A 23 -8.67 22.23 -18.71
CA PRO A 23 -8.23 20.85 -18.59
C PRO A 23 -8.25 20.55 -17.10
N ALA A 24 -9.02 19.55 -16.69
CA ALA A 24 -8.90 18.96 -15.37
C ALA A 24 -7.39 18.71 -15.20
N HIS A 25 -6.77 19.37 -14.26
CA HIS A 25 -5.41 19.03 -13.88
C HIS A 25 -5.44 17.55 -13.60
N ALA A 26 -4.77 16.75 -14.44
CA ALA A 26 -4.47 15.39 -14.10
C ALA A 26 -3.55 15.48 -12.88
N ASP A 27 -4.14 15.42 -11.69
CA ASP A 27 -3.39 15.42 -10.45
C ASP A 27 -2.38 14.29 -10.56
N SER A 28 -1.11 14.64 -10.44
CA SER A 28 -0.02 13.69 -10.58
C SER A 28 -0.21 12.61 -9.51
N VAL A 29 -0.43 11.36 -9.92
CA VAL A 29 -0.59 10.25 -8.98
C VAL A 29 0.65 10.16 -8.10
N PRO A 30 0.55 10.39 -6.77
CA PRO A 30 1.68 10.29 -5.87
C PRO A 30 2.31 8.90 -5.94
N ALA A 31 3.62 8.88 -6.13
CA ALA A 31 4.41 7.66 -6.21
C ALA A 31 5.54 7.73 -5.18
N THR A 32 5.48 6.88 -4.16
CA THR A 32 6.42 6.88 -3.05
C THR A 32 7.26 5.61 -3.05
N ASN A 33 8.58 5.77 -2.97
CA ASN A 33 9.50 4.65 -2.94
C ASN A 33 9.47 3.92 -1.59
N LEU A 34 9.28 2.60 -1.62
CA LEU A 34 9.39 1.69 -0.48
C LEU A 34 10.82 1.13 -0.39
N ALA A 35 11.19 0.29 -1.35
CA ALA A 35 12.54 -0.22 -1.49
C ALA A 35 13.01 0.01 -2.94
N ASN A 36 13.75 1.10 -3.19
CA ASN A 36 14.08 1.55 -4.53
C ASN A 36 15.35 0.91 -5.11
N THR A 37 16.08 0.11 -4.32
CA THR A 37 17.28 -0.60 -4.76
C THR A 37 17.19 -2.09 -4.44
N ASN A 38 17.89 -2.92 -5.22
CA ASN A 38 17.97 -4.36 -4.95
C ASN A 38 18.52 -4.67 -3.56
N LEU A 39 19.48 -3.87 -3.08
CA LEU A 39 20.04 -4.04 -1.73
C LEU A 39 19.00 -3.76 -0.66
N ALA A 40 18.26 -2.65 -0.77
CA ALA A 40 17.18 -2.34 0.16
C ALA A 40 16.12 -3.45 0.15
N ALA A 41 15.73 -3.94 -1.04
CA ALA A 41 14.78 -5.02 -1.17
C ALA A 41 15.28 -6.36 -0.56
N GLN A 42 16.59 -6.67 -0.72
CA GLN A 42 17.20 -7.83 -0.05
C GLN A 42 17.17 -7.69 1.48
N GLN A 43 17.45 -6.50 2.01
CA GLN A 43 17.41 -6.22 3.45
C GLN A 43 15.99 -6.40 4.01
N VAL A 44 14.98 -5.93 3.29
CA VAL A 44 13.56 -6.13 3.64
C VAL A 44 13.21 -7.62 3.66
N ALA A 45 13.61 -8.38 2.63
CA ALA A 45 13.37 -9.82 2.60
C ALA A 45 14.05 -10.55 3.78
N GLN A 46 15.26 -10.14 4.15
CA GLN A 46 15.99 -10.70 5.28
C GLN A 46 15.35 -10.36 6.63
N TYR A 47 14.80 -9.15 6.77
CA TYR A 47 14.07 -8.76 7.98
C TYR A 47 12.90 -9.71 8.26
N TRP A 48 12.16 -10.11 7.23
CA TRP A 48 10.99 -10.98 7.38
C TRP A 48 11.34 -12.47 7.45
N TYR A 49 12.36 -12.92 6.76
CA TYR A 49 12.82 -14.31 6.82
C TYR A 49 13.76 -14.60 7.98
N GLY A 50 14.40 -13.56 8.54
CA GLY A 50 15.34 -13.70 9.65
C GLY A 50 14.72 -14.28 10.91
N GLN A 51 15.57 -14.83 11.80
CA GLN A 51 15.16 -15.38 13.09
C GLN A 51 13.97 -16.36 12.98
N ALA A 52 14.03 -17.29 12.04
CA ALA A 52 12.93 -18.24 11.77
C ALA A 52 11.58 -17.57 11.49
N LYS A 53 11.58 -16.40 10.83
CA LYS A 53 10.40 -15.56 10.54
C LYS A 53 9.74 -14.96 11.78
N ALA A 54 10.48 -14.70 12.85
CA ALA A 54 9.91 -14.19 14.09
C ALA A 54 9.11 -12.90 13.87
N ASN A 55 9.63 -11.94 13.09
CA ASN A 55 8.93 -10.71 12.81
C ASN A 55 7.60 -10.95 12.06
N LEU A 56 7.57 -11.87 11.10
CA LEU A 56 6.37 -12.20 10.33
C LEU A 56 5.32 -12.94 11.19
N VAL A 57 5.76 -13.90 12.02
CA VAL A 57 4.87 -14.73 12.85
C VAL A 57 4.27 -13.91 13.99
N ASN A 58 5.05 -12.99 14.58
CA ASN A 58 4.65 -12.16 15.71
C ASN A 58 4.05 -10.80 15.30
N ALA A 59 3.98 -10.50 14.01
CA ALA A 59 3.33 -9.28 13.53
C ALA A 59 1.88 -9.23 14.00
N THR A 60 1.47 -8.05 14.49
CA THR A 60 0.10 -7.80 14.94
C THR A 60 -0.74 -7.18 13.82
N PRO A 61 -2.07 -7.39 13.81
CA PRO A 61 -2.92 -6.68 12.87
C PRO A 61 -2.78 -5.17 13.08
N TYR A 62 -2.82 -4.41 11.99
CA TYR A 62 -2.74 -2.95 12.04
C TYR A 62 -4.07 -2.38 12.50
N THR A 63 -4.05 -1.62 13.60
CA THR A 63 -5.26 -1.18 14.31
C THR A 63 -5.61 0.29 14.10
N ALA A 64 -4.86 1.02 13.27
CA ALA A 64 -5.15 2.43 13.02
C ALA A 64 -6.50 2.58 12.29
N GLU A 65 -7.42 3.34 12.89
CA GLU A 65 -8.71 3.75 12.30
C GLU A 65 -9.59 2.63 11.73
N THR A 66 -9.58 1.45 12.37
CA THR A 66 -10.24 0.26 11.82
C THR A 66 -11.76 0.21 12.07
N THR A 67 -12.25 0.88 13.12
CA THR A 67 -13.66 0.88 13.48
C THR A 67 -14.22 2.29 13.38
N VAL A 68 -15.29 2.44 12.61
CA VAL A 68 -15.94 3.73 12.35
C VAL A 68 -17.45 3.64 12.56
N SER A 69 -18.09 4.79 12.75
CA SER A 69 -19.56 4.90 12.73
C SER A 69 -20.01 5.13 11.29
N ALA A 70 -20.14 4.06 10.52
CA ALA A 70 -20.64 4.14 9.15
C ALA A 70 -22.16 4.28 9.13
N LYS A 71 -22.65 5.09 8.18
CA LYS A 71 -24.10 5.32 7.96
C LYS A 71 -24.48 4.92 6.55
N HIS A 72 -25.63 4.24 6.42
CA HIS A 72 -26.27 4.03 5.13
C HIS A 72 -26.80 5.35 4.60
N VAL A 73 -26.52 5.65 3.33
CA VAL A 73 -26.92 6.91 2.67
C VAL A 73 -27.96 6.61 1.60
N SER A 74 -29.14 7.22 1.72
CA SER A 74 -30.25 7.07 0.78
C SER A 74 -30.20 8.08 -0.38
N THR A 75 -29.63 9.25 -0.15
CA THR A 75 -29.48 10.35 -1.13
C THR A 75 -28.04 10.83 -1.16
N GLY A 76 -27.52 11.19 -2.34
CA GLY A 76 -26.09 11.53 -2.50
C GLY A 76 -25.20 10.29 -2.40
N GLY A 77 -23.98 10.47 -1.93
CA GLY A 77 -22.96 9.42 -1.74
C GLY A 77 -22.40 8.88 -3.04
N ALA A 78 -21.78 7.71 -2.98
CA ALA A 78 -21.05 7.08 -4.09
C ALA A 78 -21.80 7.11 -5.43
N SER A 79 -21.16 7.66 -6.45
CA SER A 79 -21.71 7.78 -7.81
C SER A 79 -20.62 7.61 -8.85
N ALA A 80 -20.99 7.04 -10.01
CA ALA A 80 -20.06 6.88 -11.12
C ALA A 80 -19.73 8.24 -11.76
N ASP A 81 -18.43 8.52 -11.97
CA ASP A 81 -17.90 9.69 -12.66
C ASP A 81 -17.88 9.49 -14.19
N THR A 82 -17.76 8.23 -14.62
CA THR A 82 -17.71 7.85 -16.03
C THR A 82 -18.48 6.53 -16.27
N LYS A 83 -18.38 5.98 -17.47
CA LYS A 83 -19.00 4.70 -17.80
C LYS A 83 -18.34 3.55 -17.04
N ALA A 84 -19.16 2.64 -16.50
CA ALA A 84 -18.70 1.42 -15.86
C ALA A 84 -17.82 0.57 -16.78
N GLY A 85 -16.72 0.06 -16.22
CA GLY A 85 -15.78 -0.77 -16.95
C GLY A 85 -15.06 -1.77 -16.08
N VAL A 86 -14.26 -2.60 -16.73
CA VAL A 86 -13.35 -3.56 -16.07
C VAL A 86 -12.02 -3.63 -16.80
N VAL A 87 -10.95 -3.83 -16.03
CA VAL A 87 -9.66 -4.32 -16.53
C VAL A 87 -9.66 -5.84 -16.35
N GLY A 88 -9.29 -6.60 -17.38
CA GLY A 88 -9.37 -8.05 -17.37
C GLY A 88 -8.50 -8.72 -16.30
N SER A 89 -8.96 -9.85 -15.78
CA SER A 89 -8.18 -10.72 -14.89
C SER A 89 -7.24 -11.65 -15.69
N SER A 90 -6.26 -12.25 -15.02
CA SER A 90 -5.34 -13.22 -15.64
C SER A 90 -6.03 -14.49 -16.17
N GLY A 91 -7.27 -14.72 -15.82
CA GLY A 91 -8.07 -15.89 -16.21
C GLY A 91 -9.14 -15.62 -17.25
N ASP A 92 -9.30 -14.39 -17.76
CA ASP A 92 -10.42 -14.04 -18.63
C ASP A 92 -10.38 -14.75 -19.99
N GLN A 93 -9.18 -14.98 -20.51
CA GLN A 93 -9.00 -15.69 -21.78
C GLN A 93 -9.10 -17.22 -21.67
N LYS A 94 -9.18 -17.75 -20.44
CA LYS A 94 -9.30 -19.19 -20.21
C LYS A 94 -10.76 -19.58 -20.00
N ALA A 95 -11.26 -20.50 -20.83
CA ALA A 95 -12.58 -21.08 -20.60
C ALA A 95 -12.65 -21.72 -19.21
N SER A 96 -13.79 -21.57 -18.51
CA SER A 96 -14.05 -22.29 -17.28
C SER A 96 -14.58 -23.67 -17.64
N THR A 97 -13.86 -24.73 -17.30
CA THR A 97 -14.26 -26.12 -17.55
C THR A 97 -15.01 -26.75 -16.38
N GLY A 98 -15.32 -26.00 -15.33
CA GLY A 98 -15.97 -26.56 -14.15
C GLY A 98 -16.85 -25.56 -13.38
N THR A 99 -17.84 -26.12 -12.68
CA THR A 99 -18.60 -25.44 -11.64
C THR A 99 -18.09 -25.90 -10.28
N SER A 100 -17.93 -24.96 -9.34
CA SER A 100 -17.62 -25.31 -7.95
C SER A 100 -18.83 -25.08 -7.07
N LYS A 101 -19.22 -26.08 -6.28
CA LYS A 101 -20.30 -25.95 -5.28
C LYS A 101 -19.87 -25.11 -4.06
N ASN A 102 -18.57 -25.04 -3.80
CA ASN A 102 -17.99 -24.35 -2.65
C ASN A 102 -17.32 -23.05 -3.11
N VAL A 103 -17.22 -22.08 -2.20
CA VAL A 103 -16.40 -20.88 -2.41
C VAL A 103 -14.94 -21.27 -2.21
N ASN A 104 -14.19 -21.35 -3.32
CA ASN A 104 -12.75 -21.59 -3.27
C ASN A 104 -12.03 -20.27 -3.01
N LEU A 105 -11.14 -20.24 -2.04
CA LEU A 105 -10.39 -19.04 -1.67
C LEU A 105 -9.39 -18.65 -2.76
N PRO A 106 -9.28 -17.36 -3.14
CA PRO A 106 -8.34 -16.91 -4.16
C PRO A 106 -6.90 -16.95 -3.65
N LYS A 107 -5.98 -17.45 -4.48
CA LYS A 107 -4.54 -17.44 -4.20
C LYS A 107 -3.94 -16.04 -4.23
N THR A 108 -4.61 -15.11 -4.91
CA THR A 108 -4.22 -13.71 -5.05
C THR A 108 -4.34 -12.93 -3.76
N THR A 109 -5.27 -13.31 -2.87
CA THR A 109 -5.43 -12.67 -1.57
C THR A 109 -4.35 -13.16 -0.62
N GLY A 110 -3.77 -12.23 0.13
CA GLY A 110 -2.67 -12.46 1.06
C GLY A 110 -2.63 -11.39 2.14
N LYS A 111 -1.51 -11.36 2.85
CA LYS A 111 -1.19 -10.32 3.81
C LYS A 111 -0.09 -9.40 3.29
N VAL A 112 -0.20 -8.13 3.57
CA VAL A 112 0.94 -7.22 3.56
C VAL A 112 1.49 -7.09 4.96
N PHE A 113 2.79 -7.13 5.10
CA PHE A 113 3.51 -6.92 6.35
C PHE A 113 4.39 -5.70 6.21
N PHE A 114 4.50 -4.93 7.28
CA PHE A 114 5.28 -3.70 7.35
C PHE A 114 5.68 -3.38 8.78
N THR A 115 6.62 -2.46 8.94
CA THR A 115 6.95 -1.86 10.23
C THR A 115 6.18 -0.55 10.34
N GLY A 116 5.33 -0.42 11.36
CA GLY A 116 4.56 0.79 11.61
C GLY A 116 5.39 1.95 12.17
N ALA A 117 4.77 3.11 12.37
CA ALA A 117 5.40 4.28 12.97
C ALA A 117 5.88 4.03 14.42
N ASP A 118 5.30 3.06 15.09
CA ASP A 118 5.72 2.58 16.43
C ASP A 118 6.96 1.67 16.40
N GLY A 119 7.53 1.42 15.21
CA GLY A 119 8.70 0.59 15.01
C GLY A 119 8.41 -0.92 15.10
N LYS A 120 7.15 -1.34 15.20
CA LYS A 120 6.77 -2.76 15.34
C LYS A 120 6.24 -3.37 14.05
N PRO A 121 6.35 -4.71 13.90
CA PRO A 121 5.75 -5.44 12.80
C PRO A 121 4.23 -5.46 12.87
N HIS A 122 3.59 -5.05 11.79
CA HIS A 122 2.14 -5.10 11.59
C HIS A 122 1.77 -5.76 10.26
N TRP A 123 0.47 -6.00 10.06
CA TRP A 123 -0.04 -6.52 8.82
C TRP A 123 -1.47 -6.05 8.52
N CYS A 124 -1.79 -6.00 7.23
CA CYS A 124 -3.13 -5.82 6.67
C CYS A 124 -3.42 -6.96 5.67
N SER A 125 -4.64 -7.02 5.18
CA SER A 125 -5.00 -7.84 4.01
C SER A 125 -4.63 -7.12 2.70
N ALA A 126 -4.45 -7.88 1.61
CA ALA A 126 -4.21 -7.33 0.28
C ALA A 126 -4.49 -8.36 -0.81
N THR A 127 -4.47 -7.93 -2.09
CA THR A 127 -4.67 -8.83 -3.22
C THR A 127 -3.79 -8.48 -4.42
N ALA A 128 -3.33 -9.51 -5.15
CA ALA A 128 -2.62 -9.36 -6.41
C ALA A 128 -3.57 -8.99 -7.53
N LEU A 129 -3.19 -7.99 -8.34
CA LEU A 129 -3.91 -7.56 -9.53
C LEU A 129 -3.18 -7.94 -10.81
N GLN A 130 -3.95 -8.13 -11.87
CA GLN A 130 -3.43 -8.26 -13.21
C GLN A 130 -2.81 -6.93 -13.65
N SER A 131 -1.61 -6.98 -14.20
CA SER A 131 -0.92 -5.85 -14.80
C SER A 131 0.01 -6.33 -15.91
N THR A 132 0.51 -5.41 -16.73
CA THR A 132 1.46 -5.73 -17.80
C THR A 132 2.67 -6.51 -17.28
N TYR A 133 3.19 -6.10 -16.14
CA TYR A 133 4.38 -6.70 -15.54
C TYR A 133 4.07 -7.73 -14.45
N LYS A 134 2.77 -8.04 -14.19
CA LYS A 134 2.34 -9.04 -13.20
C LYS A 134 2.88 -8.80 -11.79
N ASN A 135 2.93 -7.55 -11.37
CA ASN A 135 3.65 -7.10 -10.19
C ASN A 135 2.87 -6.09 -9.32
N VAL A 136 1.55 -6.00 -9.46
CA VAL A 136 0.73 -5.02 -8.72
C VAL A 136 -0.05 -5.70 -7.61
N VAL A 137 -0.05 -5.07 -6.44
CA VAL A 137 -0.84 -5.43 -5.24
C VAL A 137 -1.75 -4.27 -4.90
N ALA A 138 -3.01 -4.55 -4.55
CA ALA A 138 -3.97 -3.58 -4.02
C ALA A 138 -4.20 -3.81 -2.53
N THR A 139 -4.32 -2.74 -1.78
CA THR A 139 -4.66 -2.71 -0.34
C THR A 139 -5.29 -1.37 0.02
N ALA A 140 -5.65 -1.15 1.29
CA ALA A 140 -6.04 0.15 1.79
C ALA A 140 -4.86 1.14 1.79
N GLY A 141 -5.13 2.43 1.61
CA GLY A 141 -4.10 3.48 1.58
C GLY A 141 -3.34 3.57 2.90
N HIS A 142 -4.04 3.49 4.02
CA HIS A 142 -3.41 3.52 5.35
C HIS A 142 -2.58 2.27 5.70
N CYS A 143 -2.62 1.21 4.89
CA CYS A 143 -1.69 0.06 4.98
C CYS A 143 -0.37 0.29 4.21
N VAL A 144 -0.18 1.49 3.64
CA VAL A 144 1.01 1.88 2.89
C VAL A 144 1.56 3.21 3.37
N TYR A 145 0.66 4.14 3.72
CA TYR A 145 0.98 5.51 4.08
C TYR A 145 0.37 5.86 5.43
N ASP A 146 1.18 6.34 6.37
CA ASP A 146 0.71 6.82 7.67
C ASP A 146 0.45 8.33 7.60
N THR A 147 -0.82 8.71 7.45
CA THR A 147 -1.23 10.11 7.40
C THR A 147 -1.02 10.85 8.72
N LYS A 148 -1.12 10.14 9.86
CA LYS A 148 -1.02 10.75 11.20
C LYS A 148 0.39 11.22 11.56
N SER A 149 1.40 10.44 11.19
CA SER A 149 2.80 10.81 11.44
C SER A 149 3.39 11.68 10.33
N ASN A 150 2.63 11.95 9.26
CA ASN A 150 3.13 12.53 8.02
C ASN A 150 4.40 11.82 7.51
N ALA A 151 4.54 10.55 7.91
CA ALA A 151 5.61 9.68 7.50
C ALA A 151 5.24 9.05 6.16
N THR A 152 6.10 9.23 5.21
CA THR A 152 5.83 8.99 3.81
C THR A 152 5.61 7.55 3.43
N THR A 153 5.95 6.59 4.27
CA THR A 153 5.66 5.16 4.03
C THR A 153 5.90 4.32 5.27
N LEU A 154 5.20 3.21 5.34
CA LEU A 154 5.48 2.15 6.30
C LEU A 154 6.72 1.36 5.84
N ASP A 155 7.66 1.14 6.74
CA ASP A 155 8.95 0.51 6.42
C ASP A 155 8.81 -1.01 6.21
N ASN A 156 9.80 -1.60 5.54
CA ASN A 156 9.93 -3.05 5.35
C ASN A 156 8.70 -3.72 4.70
N TRP A 157 8.01 -3.01 3.83
CA TRP A 157 6.76 -3.46 3.24
C TRP A 157 6.94 -4.68 2.32
N VAL A 158 6.18 -5.76 2.57
CA VAL A 158 6.16 -6.98 1.75
C VAL A 158 4.75 -7.52 1.61
N PHE A 159 4.46 -8.18 0.48
CA PHE A 159 3.25 -8.94 0.25
C PHE A 159 3.50 -10.45 0.31
N VAL A 160 2.64 -11.18 1.01
CA VAL A 160 2.67 -12.64 1.15
C VAL A 160 1.34 -13.21 0.62
N PRO A 161 1.25 -13.56 -0.67
CA PRO A 161 0.04 -14.13 -1.23
C PRO A 161 -0.24 -15.52 -0.65
N GLY A 162 -1.53 -15.81 -0.43
CA GLY A 162 -1.97 -17.09 0.12
C GLY A 162 -1.38 -17.43 1.49
N TYR A 163 -1.08 -16.39 2.31
CA TYR A 163 -0.59 -16.60 3.67
C TYR A 163 -1.44 -17.60 4.44
N TYR A 164 -0.80 -18.48 5.17
CA TYR A 164 -1.47 -19.51 5.98
C TYR A 164 -0.63 -19.86 7.20
N GLU A 165 -1.07 -19.47 8.41
CA GLU A 165 -0.46 -19.86 9.69
C GLU A 165 1.08 -19.69 9.73
N GLY A 166 1.60 -18.53 9.38
CA GLY A 166 3.04 -18.24 9.32
C GLY A 166 3.75 -18.78 8.07
N LYS A 167 3.06 -19.48 7.19
CA LYS A 167 3.62 -20.01 5.94
C LYS A 167 3.59 -18.97 4.83
N THR A 168 4.61 -18.99 3.98
CA THR A 168 4.76 -18.14 2.80
C THR A 168 4.82 -19.02 1.54
N PRO A 169 3.70 -19.65 1.15
CA PRO A 169 3.70 -20.75 0.16
C PRO A 169 4.19 -20.32 -1.22
N TRP A 170 4.07 -19.04 -1.56
CA TRP A 170 4.49 -18.44 -2.84
C TRP A 170 5.67 -17.51 -2.70
N GLY A 171 6.38 -17.53 -1.56
CA GLY A 171 7.43 -16.58 -1.21
C GLY A 171 6.89 -15.25 -0.69
N ILE A 172 7.80 -14.29 -0.50
CA ILE A 172 7.47 -12.90 -0.18
C ILE A 172 7.82 -12.00 -1.34
N TYR A 173 7.05 -10.95 -1.54
CA TYR A 173 7.20 -9.96 -2.62
C TYR A 173 7.45 -8.61 -2.01
N VAL A 174 8.66 -8.08 -2.14
CA VAL A 174 9.06 -6.80 -1.54
C VAL A 174 8.44 -5.65 -2.32
N GLY A 175 7.84 -4.69 -1.62
CA GLY A 175 7.29 -3.48 -2.20
C GLY A 175 8.40 -2.59 -2.77
N LYS A 176 8.19 -2.09 -4.00
CA LYS A 176 9.11 -1.16 -4.66
C LYS A 176 8.60 0.27 -4.61
N THR A 177 7.39 0.50 -5.09
CA THR A 177 6.77 1.82 -5.17
C THR A 177 5.29 1.71 -4.86
N ALA A 178 4.81 2.58 -3.98
CA ALA A 178 3.40 2.74 -3.65
C ALA A 178 2.80 3.89 -4.45
N TYR A 179 1.58 3.71 -4.94
CA TYR A 179 0.80 4.67 -5.66
C TYR A 179 -0.51 4.90 -4.91
N THR A 180 -0.77 6.14 -4.51
CA THR A 180 -1.98 6.57 -3.79
C THR A 180 -2.67 7.69 -4.56
N HIS A 181 -3.90 8.01 -4.18
CA HIS A 181 -4.53 9.23 -4.66
C HIS A 181 -3.94 10.45 -3.93
N TYR A 182 -3.88 11.60 -4.62
CA TYR A 182 -3.36 12.84 -4.05
C TYR A 182 -4.18 13.29 -2.83
N ASP A 183 -5.50 13.26 -2.93
CA ASP A 183 -6.38 13.69 -1.85
C ASP A 183 -6.26 12.82 -0.59
N TYR A 184 -5.97 11.53 -0.78
CA TYR A 184 -5.67 10.67 0.36
C TYR A 184 -4.37 11.09 1.06
N SER A 185 -3.28 11.26 0.32
CA SER A 185 -1.96 11.55 0.90
C SER A 185 -1.83 12.96 1.49
N VAL A 186 -2.61 13.94 0.97
CA VAL A 186 -2.52 15.35 1.37
C VAL A 186 -3.64 15.77 2.30
N TYR A 187 -4.89 15.31 2.04
CA TYR A 187 -6.07 15.76 2.77
C TYR A 187 -6.65 14.69 3.70
N GLU A 188 -6.09 13.47 3.67
CA GLU A 188 -6.60 12.31 4.44
C GLU A 188 -8.06 11.98 4.08
N ASP A 189 -8.40 12.13 2.79
CA ASP A 189 -9.73 11.84 2.27
C ASP A 189 -9.96 10.33 2.26
N GLY A 190 -10.87 9.84 3.10
CA GLY A 190 -11.20 8.43 3.21
C GLY A 190 -11.90 7.87 1.98
N ASP A 191 -12.48 8.71 1.11
CA ASP A 191 -13.04 8.27 -0.17
C ASP A 191 -11.94 7.84 -1.15
N ARG A 192 -10.68 8.14 -0.84
CA ARG A 192 -9.50 7.80 -1.63
C ARG A 192 -8.50 6.91 -0.88
N ASP A 193 -8.92 6.29 0.23
CA ASP A 193 -8.12 5.39 1.06
C ASP A 193 -7.89 4.02 0.37
N TYR A 194 -7.19 4.04 -0.76
CA TYR A 194 -6.72 2.87 -1.48
C TYR A 194 -5.30 3.09 -2.00
N ALA A 195 -4.56 1.99 -2.16
CA ALA A 195 -3.21 2.02 -2.72
C ALA A 195 -2.96 0.85 -3.67
N PHE A 196 -2.13 1.11 -4.68
CA PHE A 196 -1.57 0.10 -5.56
C PHE A 196 -0.06 0.10 -5.41
N VAL A 197 0.52 -1.06 -5.10
CA VAL A 197 1.96 -1.20 -4.84
C VAL A 197 2.59 -2.09 -5.90
N THR A 198 3.63 -1.61 -6.57
CA THR A 198 4.45 -2.48 -7.40
C THR A 198 5.43 -3.25 -6.54
N VAL A 199 5.58 -4.55 -6.81
CA VAL A 199 6.45 -5.44 -6.05
C VAL A 199 7.52 -6.06 -6.94
N TYR A 200 8.69 -6.34 -6.38
CA TYR A 200 9.72 -7.14 -7.03
C TYR A 200 9.26 -8.59 -7.23
N ASN A 201 9.99 -9.35 -8.05
CA ASN A 201 9.83 -10.79 -8.08
C ASN A 201 9.87 -11.37 -6.67
N GLY A 202 9.10 -12.42 -6.46
CA GLY A 202 9.07 -13.11 -5.18
C GLY A 202 10.38 -13.83 -4.87
N VAL A 203 10.67 -13.96 -3.59
CA VAL A 203 11.84 -14.71 -3.12
C VAL A 203 11.45 -15.69 -2.01
N ILE A 204 12.19 -16.80 -1.96
CA ILE A 204 12.17 -17.79 -0.88
C ILE A 204 13.60 -17.98 -0.36
N PRO A 205 13.79 -18.38 0.92
CA PRO A 205 15.11 -18.72 1.41
C PRO A 205 15.61 -20.04 0.75
N THR A 206 16.90 -20.10 0.40
CA THR A 206 17.53 -21.30 -0.20
C THR A 206 17.89 -22.34 0.85
N ASP A 207 18.31 -21.89 2.02
CA ASP A 207 18.71 -22.74 3.14
C ASP A 207 17.91 -22.35 4.36
N GLY A 208 17.71 -23.23 5.31
CA GLY A 208 16.85 -23.01 6.49
C GLY A 208 17.16 -21.78 7.34
N GLY A 209 17.54 -20.68 6.71
CA GLY A 209 17.62 -19.31 7.18
C GLY A 209 18.16 -19.14 8.59
N THR A 210 19.47 -19.15 8.75
CA THR A 210 20.10 -18.82 10.01
C THR A 210 20.94 -17.54 9.90
N ASN A 211 20.59 -16.56 10.75
CA ASN A 211 21.46 -15.45 11.16
C ASN A 211 21.83 -14.37 10.13
N GLY A 212 20.86 -13.79 9.43
CA GLY A 212 21.04 -12.46 8.84
C GLY A 212 21.33 -11.43 9.94
N GLY A 213 22.24 -10.50 9.70
CA GLY A 213 22.54 -9.40 10.62
C GLY A 213 22.63 -8.08 9.84
N LEU A 214 22.17 -7.02 10.49
CA LEU A 214 22.46 -5.66 10.04
C LEU A 214 23.60 -5.12 10.87
N VAL A 215 24.58 -4.49 10.24
CA VAL A 215 25.51 -3.64 10.97
C VAL A 215 25.05 -2.19 10.86
N SER A 216 24.95 -1.55 12.00
CA SER A 216 24.63 -0.13 12.10
C SER A 216 25.43 0.42 13.28
N LYS A 217 26.74 0.70 13.06
CA LYS A 217 27.64 1.13 14.10
C LYS A 217 28.11 2.55 13.85
N PHE A 218 27.98 3.39 14.89
CA PHE A 218 28.40 4.79 14.85
C PHE A 218 29.85 4.96 15.27
N PHE A 219 30.57 5.88 14.61
CA PHE A 219 31.93 6.28 14.89
C PHE A 219 32.05 7.79 14.85
N LYS A 220 32.79 8.39 15.78
CA LYS A 220 33.08 9.82 15.75
C LYS A 220 34.08 10.16 14.65
N SER A 221 35.01 9.25 14.38
CA SER A 221 36.10 9.43 13.38
C SER A 221 35.74 8.74 12.07
N LYS A 222 35.99 9.43 10.96
CA LYS A 222 35.85 8.87 9.62
C LYS A 222 36.81 7.69 9.41
N LYS A 223 38.04 7.81 9.91
CA LYS A 223 39.05 6.77 9.81
C LYS A 223 38.58 5.47 10.49
N ASP A 224 38.10 5.56 11.73
CA ASP A 224 37.65 4.38 12.48
C ASP A 224 36.46 3.68 11.82
N ALA A 225 35.56 4.46 11.19
CA ALA A 225 34.47 3.91 10.41
C ALA A 225 34.97 3.11 9.20
N TYR A 226 35.93 3.65 8.46
CA TYR A 226 36.52 2.94 7.30
C TYR A 226 37.36 1.74 7.72
N ASP A 227 38.13 1.83 8.79
CA ASP A 227 38.88 0.70 9.35
C ASP A 227 37.95 -0.45 9.78
N TYR A 228 36.83 -0.10 10.44
CA TYR A 228 35.82 -1.07 10.81
C TYR A 228 35.15 -1.71 9.59
N LYS A 229 34.81 -0.90 8.55
CA LYS A 229 34.30 -1.40 7.29
C LYS A 229 35.27 -2.38 6.64
N ALA A 230 36.56 -2.01 6.53
CA ALA A 230 37.60 -2.86 5.94
C ALA A 230 37.77 -4.18 6.71
N LYS A 231 37.68 -4.14 8.06
CA LYS A 231 37.70 -5.35 8.89
C LYS A 231 36.54 -6.29 8.58
N LEU A 232 35.32 -5.76 8.37
CA LEU A 232 34.15 -6.56 8.01
C LEU A 232 34.25 -7.12 6.58
N GLU A 233 34.85 -6.36 5.65
CA GLU A 233 35.09 -6.81 4.26
C GLU A 233 36.17 -7.91 4.16
N ALA A 234 37.15 -7.84 5.03
CA ALA A 234 38.23 -8.85 5.09
C ALA A 234 37.78 -10.18 5.69
N ASP A 235 36.72 -10.17 6.47
CA ASP A 235 36.14 -11.38 7.09
C ASP A 235 35.28 -12.15 6.10
N LYS A 236 35.91 -13.00 5.33
CA LYS A 236 35.23 -13.87 4.34
C LYS A 236 34.33 -14.92 4.96
N THR A 237 34.39 -15.14 6.27
CA THR A 237 33.58 -16.16 6.96
C THR A 237 32.20 -15.63 7.34
N THR A 238 32.03 -14.32 7.46
CA THR A 238 30.79 -13.68 7.95
C THR A 238 29.87 -13.18 6.86
N GLY A 239 30.27 -13.16 5.59
CA GLY A 239 29.41 -12.87 4.44
C GLY A 239 28.79 -11.47 4.41
N TRP A 240 29.46 -10.47 4.97
CA TRP A 240 29.03 -9.07 4.87
C TRP A 240 29.07 -8.59 3.41
N SER A 241 27.96 -8.04 2.92
CA SER A 241 27.87 -7.46 1.60
C SER A 241 27.50 -5.99 1.67
N LYS A 242 28.04 -5.22 0.70
CA LYS A 242 27.71 -3.80 0.47
C LYS A 242 27.76 -2.92 1.71
N LEU A 243 28.84 -3.02 2.44
CA LEU A 243 29.14 -2.12 3.58
C LEU A 243 29.32 -0.69 3.08
N ALA A 244 28.62 0.25 3.69
CA ALA A 244 28.75 1.68 3.41
C ALA A 244 29.13 2.47 4.66
N VAL A 245 29.90 3.53 4.48
CA VAL A 245 30.17 4.53 5.51
C VAL A 245 29.36 5.77 5.14
N VAL A 246 28.39 6.14 5.97
CA VAL A 246 27.47 7.25 5.76
C VAL A 246 27.74 8.34 6.78
N PRO A 247 27.89 9.62 6.39
CA PRO A 247 28.00 10.71 7.34
C PRO A 247 26.71 10.86 8.15
N VAL A 248 26.83 11.16 9.43
CA VAL A 248 25.70 11.46 10.33
C VAL A 248 25.77 12.94 10.67
N PHE A 249 24.68 13.64 10.41
CA PHE A 249 24.55 15.07 10.61
C PHE A 249 23.87 15.36 11.96
N GLY A 250 24.39 16.34 12.69
CA GLY A 250 23.73 16.87 13.89
C GLY A 250 22.57 17.78 13.53
N GLN A 251 21.56 17.82 14.39
CA GLN A 251 20.52 18.85 14.26
C GLN A 251 21.12 20.23 14.52
N SER A 252 20.93 21.18 13.61
CA SER A 252 21.24 22.58 13.84
C SER A 252 20.25 23.09 14.91
N ARG A 253 20.70 23.28 16.15
CA ARG A 253 19.93 24.06 17.12
C ARG A 253 19.92 25.51 16.62
N GLY A 254 18.75 25.97 16.20
CA GLY A 254 18.52 27.37 15.91
C GLY A 254 18.75 28.21 17.16
N ASN A 255 19.50 29.25 16.98
CA ASN A 255 19.65 30.51 17.72
C ASN A 255 19.34 30.48 19.23
N ASP A 256 20.39 30.59 19.99
CA ASP A 256 20.35 31.44 21.19
C ASP A 256 21.31 32.61 21.01
N HIS A 257 20.80 33.83 21.09
CA HIS A 257 21.57 35.06 21.08
C HIS A 257 22.22 35.24 22.46
N GLY A 258 23.53 35.35 22.49
CA GLY A 258 24.13 36.03 23.62
C GLY A 258 25.56 35.61 23.98
N ARG A 259 26.44 36.57 23.70
CA ARG A 259 27.71 36.89 24.33
C ARG A 259 28.99 36.27 23.81
N ASN A 260 29.81 37.21 23.29
CA ASN A 260 31.24 37.13 23.13
C ASN A 260 31.95 36.63 24.40
N ASP A 261 32.86 35.68 24.24
CA ASP A 261 34.18 35.75 24.82
C ASP A 261 35.17 34.90 24.03
N ASP A 262 36.27 35.53 23.72
CA ASP A 262 37.41 35.18 22.93
C ASP A 262 38.22 34.07 23.65
N HIS A 263 38.57 33.01 22.93
CA HIS A 263 39.89 32.37 22.99
C HIS A 263 39.94 31.12 22.08
N GLY A 264 40.86 31.19 21.12
CA GLY A 264 41.05 30.29 20.02
C GLY A 264 41.28 28.81 20.33
N ARG A 265 40.72 28.01 19.43
CA ARG A 265 41.39 26.82 18.86
C ARG A 265 40.70 26.45 17.54
N ASN A 266 41.50 26.50 16.50
CA ASN A 266 41.10 26.09 15.16
C ASN A 266 40.84 24.57 15.09
N ASP A 267 39.57 24.18 15.12
CA ASP A 267 39.14 22.89 14.61
C ASP A 267 38.22 23.18 13.43
N ARG A 268 38.80 23.09 12.22
CA ARG A 268 38.03 23.24 10.98
C ARG A 268 37.10 22.05 10.78
N GLY A 269 35.93 22.11 11.35
CA GLY A 269 34.83 21.21 10.99
C GLY A 269 34.50 21.37 9.51
N ARG A 270 34.58 20.31 8.72
CA ARG A 270 34.10 20.27 7.35
C ARG A 270 32.60 20.35 7.36
N ASN A 271 32.03 21.45 6.92
CA ASN A 271 30.62 21.56 6.58
C ASN A 271 30.34 20.90 5.20
N ASP A 272 29.19 20.26 5.05
CA ASP A 272 28.66 19.91 3.74
C ASP A 272 28.12 21.17 3.04
N ASP A 273 27.83 21.09 1.75
CA ASP A 273 27.33 22.21 0.91
C ASP A 273 25.96 22.76 1.40
N HIS A 274 25.36 22.19 2.47
CA HIS A 274 24.07 22.57 3.03
C HIS A 274 24.13 23.06 4.48
N GLY A 275 25.32 23.32 5.02
CA GLY A 275 25.51 23.94 6.35
C GLY A 275 25.19 23.03 7.55
N ARG A 276 25.08 21.71 7.35
CA ARG A 276 24.87 20.75 8.44
C ARG A 276 26.20 20.22 8.96
N ASN A 277 26.40 20.26 10.31
CA ASN A 277 27.59 19.71 10.94
C ASN A 277 27.58 18.18 10.91
N ILE A 278 28.65 17.57 10.38
CA ILE A 278 28.89 16.13 10.50
C ILE A 278 29.33 15.83 11.93
N ILE A 279 28.50 15.11 12.68
CA ILE A 279 28.77 14.70 14.06
C ILE A 279 29.45 13.33 14.17
N GLY A 280 29.53 12.60 13.08
CA GLY A 280 30.19 11.30 13.01
C GLY A 280 29.86 10.55 11.72
N TYR A 281 30.18 9.27 11.71
CA TYR A 281 30.03 8.37 10.58
C TYR A 281 29.38 7.08 11.04
N LYS A 282 28.47 6.54 10.24
CA LYS A 282 27.79 5.29 10.52
C LYS A 282 28.21 4.25 9.50
N VAL A 283 28.69 3.10 9.94
CA VAL A 283 28.92 1.95 9.09
C VAL A 283 27.62 1.17 9.03
N THR A 284 27.08 1.04 7.85
CA THR A 284 25.87 0.25 7.57
C THR A 284 26.20 -0.88 6.64
N GLY A 285 25.53 -2.01 6.77
CA GLY A 285 25.70 -3.16 5.89
C GLY A 285 24.79 -4.29 6.31
N ALA A 286 24.62 -5.26 5.43
CA ALA A 286 23.85 -6.46 5.70
C ALA A 286 24.74 -7.69 5.64
N LYS A 287 24.57 -8.59 6.58
CA LYS A 287 25.08 -9.94 6.50
C LYS A 287 24.06 -10.79 5.76
N LEU A 288 24.36 -11.14 4.52
CA LEU A 288 23.55 -12.06 3.74
C LEU A 288 23.80 -13.50 4.25
N ALA A 289 23.19 -13.83 5.38
CA ALA A 289 23.23 -15.18 5.90
C ALA A 289 22.09 -16.05 5.36
N ILE A 290 21.12 -15.43 4.67
CA ILE A 290 20.00 -16.14 4.04
C ILE A 290 20.19 -16.02 2.54
N GLY A 291 20.61 -17.12 1.89
CA GLY A 291 20.52 -17.22 0.45
C GLY A 291 19.06 -17.06 0.02
N LEU A 292 18.80 -16.21 -0.94
CA LEU A 292 17.46 -15.99 -1.51
C LEU A 292 17.42 -16.57 -2.92
N LYS A 293 16.30 -17.22 -3.26
CA LYS A 293 16.01 -17.72 -4.60
C LYS A 293 14.84 -16.95 -5.19
N ASP A 294 15.00 -16.43 -6.40
CA ASP A 294 13.93 -15.83 -7.20
C ASP A 294 12.88 -16.90 -7.56
N VAL A 295 11.61 -16.60 -7.34
CA VAL A 295 10.49 -17.46 -7.70
C VAL A 295 9.63 -16.86 -8.82
N GLY A 296 10.06 -15.75 -9.42
CA GLY A 296 9.38 -15.09 -10.53
C GLY A 296 8.35 -14.05 -10.09
N THR A 297 7.63 -13.52 -11.07
CA THR A 297 6.65 -12.44 -10.85
C THR A 297 5.42 -12.93 -10.08
N LEU A 298 4.81 -12.02 -9.32
CA LEU A 298 3.62 -12.28 -8.52
C LEU A 298 2.50 -12.93 -9.34
N GLY A 299 2.11 -12.31 -10.43
CA GLY A 299 1.00 -12.79 -11.24
C GLY A 299 1.30 -14.09 -12.00
N SER A 300 2.56 -14.47 -12.22
CA SER A 300 2.92 -15.78 -12.78
C SER A 300 2.69 -16.90 -11.77
N ASN A 301 2.83 -16.62 -10.48
CA ASN A 301 2.68 -17.61 -9.41
C ASN A 301 1.23 -17.76 -8.91
N VAL A 302 0.51 -16.65 -8.76
CA VAL A 302 -0.83 -16.69 -8.13
C VAL A 302 -1.95 -16.20 -9.04
N GLY A 303 -1.62 -15.64 -10.22
CA GLY A 303 -2.56 -14.92 -11.06
C GLY A 303 -2.76 -13.47 -10.58
N GLY A 304 -3.72 -12.79 -11.16
CA GLY A 304 -4.11 -11.42 -10.80
C GLY A 304 -5.60 -11.22 -11.02
N GLN A 305 -6.27 -10.62 -10.05
CA GLN A 305 -7.65 -10.17 -10.18
C GLN A 305 -7.71 -9.05 -11.22
N GLY A 306 -8.82 -8.93 -11.94
CA GLY A 306 -9.10 -7.72 -12.72
C GLY A 306 -9.42 -6.54 -11.81
N LEU A 307 -9.65 -5.37 -12.39
CA LEU A 307 -10.17 -4.19 -11.68
C LEU A 307 -11.52 -3.82 -12.25
N ALA A 308 -12.52 -3.59 -11.41
CA ALA A 308 -13.82 -3.04 -11.76
C ALA A 308 -13.92 -1.61 -11.25
N TYR A 309 -14.45 -0.72 -12.04
CA TYR A 309 -14.66 0.69 -11.70
C TYR A 309 -16.00 1.18 -12.23
N ASN A 310 -16.58 2.18 -11.55
CA ASN A 310 -17.88 2.76 -11.88
C ASN A 310 -19.03 1.74 -11.92
N GLN A 311 -18.95 0.67 -11.11
CA GLN A 311 -19.98 -0.33 -11.06
C GLN A 311 -21.21 0.20 -10.29
N LYS A 312 -22.40 -0.19 -10.73
CA LYS A 312 -23.64 0.20 -10.07
C LYS A 312 -23.64 -0.25 -8.61
N VAL A 313 -23.98 0.66 -7.69
CA VAL A 313 -24.25 0.30 -6.29
C VAL A 313 -25.47 -0.65 -6.23
N GLY A 314 -25.42 -1.64 -5.37
CA GLY A 314 -26.34 -2.79 -5.36
C GLY A 314 -25.75 -4.04 -5.99
N THR A 315 -24.50 -3.95 -6.48
CA THR A 315 -23.75 -5.07 -7.07
C THR A 315 -23.28 -6.04 -6.00
N ALA A 316 -23.39 -7.34 -6.29
CA ALA A 316 -22.90 -8.38 -5.39
C ALA A 316 -21.39 -8.56 -5.50
N VAL A 317 -20.74 -8.65 -4.35
CA VAL A 317 -19.28 -8.89 -4.24
C VAL A 317 -18.98 -9.94 -3.19
N PHE A 318 -17.85 -10.62 -3.36
CA PHE A 318 -17.23 -11.45 -2.32
C PHE A 318 -16.10 -10.66 -1.67
N GLU A 319 -16.10 -10.54 -0.37
CA GLU A 319 -14.99 -10.02 0.41
C GLU A 319 -14.06 -11.16 0.80
N PHE A 320 -12.74 -11.02 0.55
CA PHE A 320 -11.73 -11.99 0.97
C PHE A 320 -10.62 -11.28 1.73
N GLY A 321 -10.25 -11.81 2.91
CA GLY A 321 -9.20 -11.22 3.74
C GLY A 321 -8.85 -12.07 4.95
N TYR A 322 -8.18 -11.43 5.90
CA TYR A 322 -7.69 -12.05 7.13
C TYR A 322 -8.22 -11.29 8.36
N PRO A 323 -9.53 -11.30 8.62
CA PRO A 323 -10.06 -10.63 9.80
C PRO A 323 -9.43 -11.17 11.08
N SER A 324 -9.24 -10.31 12.07
CA SER A 324 -8.67 -10.64 13.37
C SER A 324 -9.28 -9.76 14.45
N GLY A 325 -9.31 -10.28 15.67
CA GLY A 325 -9.78 -9.54 16.83
C GLY A 325 -11.24 -9.83 17.20
N SER A 326 -11.73 -9.05 18.15
CA SER A 326 -13.03 -9.23 18.75
C SER A 326 -14.06 -8.28 18.16
N HIS A 327 -15.32 -8.68 18.22
CA HIS A 327 -16.42 -7.75 18.17
C HIS A 327 -16.46 -6.86 19.43
N PRO A 328 -17.14 -5.72 19.42
CA PRO A 328 -17.28 -4.86 20.60
C PRO A 328 -17.85 -5.58 21.84
N ASP A 329 -18.67 -6.62 21.66
CA ASP A 329 -19.20 -7.46 22.76
C ASP A 329 -18.14 -8.41 23.38
N GLY A 330 -16.90 -8.37 22.91
CA GLY A 330 -15.79 -9.20 23.37
C GLY A 330 -15.70 -10.58 22.71
N ASN A 331 -16.61 -10.94 21.82
CA ASN A 331 -16.52 -12.20 21.06
C ASN A 331 -15.36 -12.16 20.09
N TYR A 332 -14.33 -12.96 20.35
CA TYR A 332 -13.15 -13.12 19.50
C TYR A 332 -13.44 -14.08 18.35
N ALA A 333 -13.95 -13.53 17.25
CA ALA A 333 -14.46 -14.32 16.13
C ALA A 333 -13.36 -14.81 15.17
N PHE A 334 -12.26 -14.06 15.02
CA PHE A 334 -11.26 -14.30 14.00
C PHE A 334 -9.83 -14.17 14.55
N THR A 335 -8.94 -15.01 14.05
CA THR A 335 -7.54 -15.07 14.50
C THR A 335 -6.55 -14.39 13.55
N GLY A 336 -6.99 -13.97 12.37
CA GLY A 336 -6.10 -13.48 11.32
C GLY A 336 -5.16 -14.51 10.70
N LYS A 337 -5.18 -15.76 11.15
CA LYS A 337 -4.21 -16.80 10.71
C LYS A 337 -4.55 -17.41 9.36
N THR A 338 -5.82 -17.43 9.01
CA THR A 338 -6.34 -18.05 7.77
C THR A 338 -7.26 -17.10 7.04
N GLN A 339 -7.25 -17.19 5.72
CA GLN A 339 -8.14 -16.42 4.86
C GLN A 339 -9.60 -16.77 5.13
N LYS A 340 -10.46 -15.75 5.14
CA LYS A 340 -11.91 -15.84 5.29
C LYS A 340 -12.60 -15.16 4.12
N TRP A 341 -13.92 -15.37 4.00
CA TRP A 341 -14.74 -14.70 3.02
C TRP A 341 -16.10 -14.29 3.61
N ALA A 342 -16.64 -13.20 3.07
CA ALA A 342 -18.01 -12.76 3.26
C ALA A 342 -18.64 -12.49 1.88
N TYR A 343 -19.95 -12.34 1.82
CA TYR A 343 -20.68 -12.04 0.60
C TYR A 343 -21.77 -11.01 0.90
N GLY A 344 -21.84 -9.97 0.09
CA GLY A 344 -22.83 -8.93 0.26
C GLY A 344 -23.13 -8.19 -1.05
N LYS A 345 -24.26 -7.50 -1.08
CA LYS A 345 -24.56 -6.48 -2.09
C LYS A 345 -24.11 -5.13 -1.58
N THR A 346 -23.45 -4.36 -2.42
CA THR A 346 -23.00 -3.02 -2.08
C THR A 346 -24.17 -2.08 -1.83
N PHE A 347 -24.03 -1.18 -0.88
CA PHE A 347 -24.96 -0.06 -0.61
C PHE A 347 -24.13 1.21 -0.38
N LYS A 348 -24.74 2.38 -0.58
CA LYS A 348 -24.08 3.66 -0.34
C LYS A 348 -23.86 3.86 1.15
N ALA A 349 -22.68 4.29 1.52
CA ALA A 349 -22.28 4.54 2.90
C ALA A 349 -21.48 5.85 3.02
N SER A 350 -21.38 6.36 4.24
CA SER A 350 -20.51 7.47 4.61
C SER A 350 -19.92 7.23 6.00
N ALA A 351 -18.76 7.83 6.28
CA ALA A 351 -18.08 7.79 7.57
C ALA A 351 -17.37 9.13 7.82
N ALA A 352 -18.03 10.02 8.54
CA ALA A 352 -17.53 11.39 8.76
C ALA A 352 -16.20 11.44 9.50
N SER A 353 -15.90 10.47 10.39
CA SER A 353 -14.62 10.37 11.09
C SER A 353 -13.42 10.13 10.16
N MET A 354 -13.68 9.59 8.96
CA MET A 354 -12.69 9.36 7.91
C MET A 354 -12.74 10.42 6.80
N LYS A 355 -13.52 11.50 6.96
CA LYS A 355 -13.77 12.48 5.89
C LYS A 355 -14.27 11.81 4.60
N ALA A 356 -15.16 10.81 4.74
CA ALA A 356 -15.60 9.96 3.64
C ALA A 356 -17.13 10.03 3.47
N GLU A 357 -17.55 10.49 2.29
CA GLU A 357 -18.96 10.70 1.92
C GLU A 357 -19.41 9.79 0.79
N GLU A 358 -18.49 9.22 0.02
CA GLU A 358 -18.70 8.42 -1.19
C GLU A 358 -18.33 6.94 -1.02
N LEU A 359 -18.46 6.42 0.20
CA LEU A 359 -18.17 5.01 0.47
C LEU A 359 -19.27 4.08 -0.05
N VAL A 360 -18.88 2.86 -0.27
CA VAL A 360 -19.78 1.72 -0.37
C VAL A 360 -19.60 0.79 0.81
N GLY A 361 -20.71 0.23 1.31
CA GLY A 361 -20.71 -0.78 2.37
C GLY A 361 -21.22 -2.12 1.86
N ILE A 362 -20.84 -3.20 2.56
CA ILE A 362 -21.47 -4.51 2.45
C ILE A 362 -21.78 -5.05 3.84
N LYS A 363 -22.79 -5.88 3.96
CA LYS A 363 -23.00 -6.67 5.19
C LYS A 363 -21.88 -7.71 5.32
N SER A 364 -21.11 -7.61 6.39
CA SER A 364 -19.96 -8.46 6.69
C SER A 364 -19.75 -8.52 8.20
N SER A 365 -19.40 -9.69 8.70
CA SER A 365 -19.04 -9.89 10.10
C SER A 365 -17.54 -9.83 10.34
N PHE A 366 -16.74 -9.41 9.36
CA PHE A 366 -15.32 -9.25 9.53
C PHE A 366 -15.02 -8.24 10.63
N THR A 367 -14.17 -8.61 11.58
CA THR A 367 -13.68 -7.69 12.59
C THR A 367 -12.57 -6.81 12.00
N GLY A 368 -12.42 -5.58 12.51
CA GLY A 368 -11.60 -4.54 11.91
C GLY A 368 -10.13 -4.88 11.81
N GLU A 369 -9.59 -5.40 12.91
CA GLU A 369 -8.17 -5.75 12.95
C GLU A 369 -7.87 -6.83 11.90
N GLY A 370 -6.97 -6.50 10.97
CA GLY A 370 -6.56 -7.39 9.89
C GLY A 370 -7.53 -7.53 8.71
N ALA A 371 -8.79 -7.15 8.83
CA ALA A 371 -9.72 -7.10 7.69
C ALA A 371 -9.38 -5.98 6.71
N ILE A 372 -8.68 -4.94 7.18
CA ILE A 372 -8.29 -3.79 6.37
C ILE A 372 -7.46 -4.24 5.17
N GLY A 373 -7.81 -3.74 3.98
CA GLY A 373 -7.24 -4.17 2.71
C GLY A 373 -7.86 -5.45 2.14
N SER A 374 -8.90 -6.04 2.79
CA SER A 374 -9.65 -7.17 2.22
C SER A 374 -10.23 -6.81 0.86
N SER A 375 -10.08 -7.71 -0.10
CA SER A 375 -10.51 -7.47 -1.48
C SER A 375 -12.00 -7.75 -1.68
N TRP A 376 -12.73 -6.84 -2.35
CA TRP A 376 -14.11 -7.05 -2.77
C TRP A 376 -14.14 -7.44 -4.23
N LEU A 377 -14.45 -8.72 -4.51
CA LEU A 377 -14.39 -9.27 -5.85
C LEU A 377 -15.78 -9.34 -6.49
N TYR A 378 -15.99 -8.51 -7.50
CA TYR A 378 -17.15 -8.53 -8.41
C TYR A 378 -17.02 -9.68 -9.41
N ARG A 379 -18.13 -10.35 -9.73
CA ARG A 379 -18.19 -11.50 -10.66
C ARG A 379 -17.13 -12.58 -10.33
N TYR A 380 -16.93 -12.85 -9.07
CA TYR A 380 -15.98 -13.88 -8.63
C TYR A 380 -16.42 -15.26 -9.11
N SER A 381 -15.52 -15.97 -9.77
CA SER A 381 -15.68 -17.37 -10.16
C SER A 381 -14.92 -18.28 -9.21
N SER A 382 -15.60 -19.07 -8.39
CA SER A 382 -14.96 -20.03 -7.48
C SER A 382 -14.13 -21.06 -8.23
N ALA A 383 -14.52 -21.49 -9.43
CA ALA A 383 -13.76 -22.43 -10.24
C ALA A 383 -12.43 -21.83 -10.72
N LYS A 384 -12.42 -20.57 -11.16
CA LYS A 384 -11.23 -19.85 -11.60
C LYS A 384 -10.46 -19.23 -10.43
N ARG A 385 -11.09 -18.99 -9.29
CA ARG A 385 -10.59 -18.20 -8.14
C ARG A 385 -10.22 -16.77 -8.53
N LEU A 386 -10.89 -16.21 -9.51
CA LEU A 386 -10.67 -14.90 -10.10
C LEU A 386 -11.99 -14.16 -10.32
N GLY A 387 -11.90 -12.84 -10.25
CA GLY A 387 -12.97 -11.88 -10.51
C GLY A 387 -12.34 -10.51 -10.74
N TYR A 388 -13.06 -9.45 -10.39
CA TYR A 388 -12.64 -8.07 -10.58
C TYR A 388 -12.70 -7.33 -9.25
N LEU A 389 -11.59 -6.75 -8.81
CA LEU A 389 -11.53 -5.93 -7.60
C LEU A 389 -12.42 -4.71 -7.78
N ASN A 390 -13.42 -4.55 -6.92
CA ASN A 390 -14.40 -3.47 -6.92
C ASN A 390 -14.40 -2.65 -5.62
N GLY A 391 -13.46 -2.91 -4.74
CA GLY A 391 -13.27 -2.23 -3.47
C GLY A 391 -12.23 -2.93 -2.60
N VAL A 392 -11.78 -2.23 -1.58
CA VAL A 392 -10.93 -2.74 -0.50
C VAL A 392 -11.50 -2.27 0.83
N THR A 393 -11.57 -3.15 1.82
CA THR A 393 -12.04 -2.76 3.16
C THR A 393 -11.08 -1.74 3.75
N ILE A 394 -11.59 -0.57 4.14
CA ILE A 394 -10.82 0.47 4.83
C ILE A 394 -11.23 0.60 6.31
N ALA A 395 -12.44 0.22 6.64
CA ALA A 395 -12.93 0.19 8.01
C ALA A 395 -14.12 -0.76 8.13
N VAL A 396 -14.51 -1.02 9.38
CA VAL A 396 -15.69 -1.81 9.72
C VAL A 396 -16.58 -1.04 10.68
N SER A 397 -17.84 -1.42 10.77
CA SER A 397 -18.84 -0.75 11.60
C SER A 397 -19.82 -1.74 12.22
N ASP A 398 -20.23 -1.43 13.43
CA ASP A 398 -21.44 -1.95 14.08
C ASP A 398 -22.55 -0.93 13.80
N THR A 399 -23.36 -1.17 12.76
CA THR A 399 -24.32 -0.17 12.26
C THR A 399 -25.64 -0.17 13.03
N ASP A 400 -25.97 -1.24 13.73
CA ASP A 400 -27.18 -1.38 14.55
C ASP A 400 -26.94 -1.22 16.06
N GLY A 401 -25.67 -1.06 16.47
CA GLY A 401 -25.28 -0.79 17.86
C GLY A 401 -25.46 -1.97 18.80
N ASN A 402 -25.50 -3.19 18.27
CA ASN A 402 -25.74 -4.40 19.08
C ASN A 402 -24.45 -5.01 19.67
N GLY A 403 -23.30 -4.36 19.51
CA GLY A 403 -21.99 -4.86 19.94
C GLY A 403 -21.36 -5.86 18.98
N ARG A 404 -21.87 -5.96 17.75
CA ARG A 404 -21.36 -6.84 16.70
C ARG A 404 -21.02 -6.07 15.44
N ILE A 405 -19.81 -6.19 14.95
CA ILE A 405 -19.47 -5.69 13.62
C ILE A 405 -20.35 -6.40 12.60
N ASP A 406 -21.04 -5.65 11.78
CA ASP A 406 -21.99 -6.13 10.78
C ASP A 406 -21.76 -5.57 9.37
N THR A 407 -20.84 -4.63 9.22
CA THR A 407 -20.59 -3.91 7.98
C THR A 407 -19.11 -3.68 7.75
N SER A 408 -18.63 -4.00 6.53
CA SER A 408 -17.35 -3.51 6.00
C SER A 408 -17.62 -2.33 5.06
N VAL A 409 -16.71 -1.33 5.03
CA VAL A 409 -16.80 -0.19 4.12
C VAL A 409 -15.54 -0.07 3.26
N SER A 410 -15.73 0.45 2.06
CA SER A 410 -14.70 0.64 1.03
C SER A 410 -14.92 1.96 0.31
N PRO A 411 -13.88 2.65 -0.18
CA PRO A 411 -14.02 3.67 -1.20
C PRO A 411 -14.80 3.13 -2.40
N TYR A 412 -15.57 4.00 -3.04
CA TYR A 412 -16.20 3.66 -4.30
C TYR A 412 -15.15 3.73 -5.41
N PHE A 413 -14.90 2.60 -6.08
CA PHE A 413 -13.92 2.55 -7.17
C PHE A 413 -14.49 3.18 -8.44
N ASP A 414 -13.90 4.28 -8.87
CA ASP A 414 -14.31 5.12 -9.98
C ASP A 414 -13.20 5.29 -11.02
N GLY A 415 -13.28 6.33 -11.86
CA GLY A 415 -12.28 6.65 -12.87
C GLY A 415 -10.95 7.11 -12.29
N GLU A 416 -10.97 7.76 -11.12
CA GLU A 416 -9.75 8.17 -10.41
C GLU A 416 -9.00 6.94 -9.88
N THR A 417 -9.72 5.98 -9.30
CA THR A 417 -9.14 4.69 -8.89
C THR A 417 -8.47 3.97 -10.07
N LEU A 418 -9.12 3.98 -11.25
CA LEU A 418 -8.54 3.44 -12.49
C LEU A 418 -7.26 4.21 -12.86
N GLY A 419 -7.21 5.53 -12.67
CA GLY A 419 -6.04 6.37 -12.92
C GLY A 419 -4.84 5.95 -12.08
N VAL A 420 -5.04 5.81 -10.77
CA VAL A 420 -3.98 5.37 -9.83
C VAL A 420 -3.51 3.94 -10.15
N TYR A 421 -4.44 3.02 -10.44
CA TYR A 421 -4.09 1.67 -10.88
C TYR A 421 -3.24 1.68 -12.16
N LYS A 422 -3.61 2.46 -13.18
CA LYS A 422 -2.85 2.56 -14.43
C LYS A 422 -1.43 3.08 -14.21
N ALA A 423 -1.26 4.06 -13.32
CA ALA A 423 0.05 4.58 -12.96
C ALA A 423 0.94 3.46 -12.36
N ALA A 424 0.41 2.63 -11.48
CA ALA A 424 1.14 1.48 -10.93
C ALA A 424 1.39 0.40 -12.00
N ALA A 425 0.37 0.02 -12.77
CA ALA A 425 0.40 -1.09 -13.72
C ALA A 425 1.37 -0.89 -14.91
N ALA A 426 1.76 0.38 -15.18
CA ALA A 426 2.70 0.75 -16.22
C ALA A 426 4.18 0.56 -15.83
N ASN A 427 4.47 0.21 -14.56
CA ASN A 427 5.83 0.21 -14.05
C ASN A 427 6.38 -1.19 -13.76
N TRP A 428 7.56 -1.45 -14.30
CA TRP A 428 8.32 -2.67 -14.04
C TRP A 428 9.12 -2.59 -12.74
N SER A 429 9.16 -3.68 -11.97
CA SER A 429 9.89 -3.70 -10.70
C SER A 429 11.21 -4.45 -10.76
N GLY A 430 11.28 -5.53 -11.51
CA GLY A 430 12.48 -6.36 -11.61
C GLY A 430 12.57 -7.43 -10.53
N LYS A 431 13.80 -7.92 -10.33
CA LYS A 431 14.15 -8.97 -9.36
C LYS A 431 15.19 -8.44 -8.38
N ILE A 432 15.26 -9.03 -7.19
CA ILE A 432 16.19 -8.64 -6.13
C ILE A 432 17.41 -9.58 -6.03
N VAL A 433 17.35 -10.74 -6.65
CA VAL A 433 18.44 -11.74 -6.74
C VAL A 433 18.56 -12.29 -8.15
#